data_3fd6cc34995339a582e5ba2243d5bbaf
#
_entry.id   3fd6cc34995339a582e5ba2243d5bbaf
#
_cell.length_a   1.000
_cell.length_b   1.000
_cell.length_c   1.000
_cell.angle_alpha   90.00
_cell.angle_beta   90.00
_cell.angle_gamma   90.00
#
_symmetry.space_group_name_H-M   'P 1'
#
loop_
_entity.id
_entity.type
_entity.pdbx_description
1 polymer ?
#
loop_
_entity_poly.entity_id
_entity_poly.type
_entity_poly.pdbx_seq_one_letter_code
_entity_poly.pdbx_strand_id
1 'polypeptide(L)'
;MKTKRNVFFISHGGGPMPLLGAPSHTEMVNALEKLAKSIEKPSAILLISAHWEEAVPTITSSEIPELIYDYTGFPEAAYHIQYPCAGSPKLAFQVATALAQAGIEHQLDAQRGFDHGMFIPLKIMFPDADIPCVQLSLAKSLEPSLHLNIGKALQSLEYDNLLVIGSGFSFHNMRAFFSQGDREVDEKNLAFETWLRDTVSNKTLDETERSSRLVNWSHAPHARFCHPHEEHLMPLHVCYGLANSAADEQLDVKILNRYSTMFAWYK
;
A
#
# COMPACT_ATOMS: atom_id res chain seq x y z
N MET A 1 -15.42 -20.13 -11.83
CA MET A 1 -15.77 -19.47 -10.55
C MET A 1 -15.10 -18.11 -10.54
N LYS A 2 -15.74 -17.04 -10.03
CA LYS A 2 -15.01 -15.78 -9.83
C LYS A 2 -13.97 -16.02 -8.74
N THR A 3 -12.70 -15.71 -9.01
CA THR A 3 -11.64 -15.75 -8.01
C THR A 3 -11.92 -14.71 -6.93
N LYS A 4 -11.94 -15.09 -5.66
CA LYS A 4 -12.11 -14.16 -4.53
C LYS A 4 -10.82 -13.35 -4.40
N ARG A 5 -10.95 -12.02 -4.37
CA ARG A 5 -9.80 -11.12 -4.27
C ARG A 5 -10.17 -9.90 -3.43
N ASN A 6 -9.44 -9.67 -2.35
CA ASN A 6 -9.57 -8.45 -1.56
C ASN A 6 -8.42 -7.50 -1.89
N VAL A 7 -8.71 -6.21 -1.87
CA VAL A 7 -7.71 -5.17 -2.17
C VAL A 7 -7.74 -4.15 -1.05
N PHE A 8 -6.58 -3.88 -0.44
CA PHE A 8 -6.45 -2.91 0.64
C PHE A 8 -5.39 -1.88 0.29
N PHE A 9 -5.68 -0.61 0.52
CA PHE A 9 -4.68 0.42 0.64
C PHE A 9 -4.51 0.76 2.12
N ILE A 10 -3.30 0.61 2.64
CA ILE A 10 -3.01 0.75 4.06
C ILE A 10 -1.84 1.71 4.32
N SER A 11 -1.81 2.27 5.51
CA SER A 11 -0.63 2.93 6.06
C SER A 11 0.24 1.92 6.80
N HIS A 12 1.57 1.93 6.56
CA HIS A 12 2.50 1.01 7.23
C HIS A 12 3.15 1.60 8.50
N GLY A 13 2.90 2.89 8.77
CA GLY A 13 3.43 3.57 9.96
C GLY A 13 4.84 4.13 9.78
N GLY A 14 5.37 4.73 10.84
CA GLY A 14 6.72 5.30 10.86
C GLY A 14 7.78 4.24 11.17
N GLY A 15 8.22 3.49 10.17
CA GLY A 15 9.18 2.40 10.35
C GLY A 15 8.70 1.36 11.37
N PRO A 16 9.54 0.91 12.33
CA PRO A 16 9.17 -0.13 13.29
C PRO A 16 8.27 0.34 14.45
N MET A 17 7.93 1.64 14.51
CA MET A 17 7.19 2.23 15.65
C MET A 17 5.90 1.49 16.02
N PRO A 18 5.07 1.00 15.06
CA PRO A 18 3.87 0.25 15.38
C PRO A 18 4.14 -1.01 16.20
N LEU A 19 5.18 -1.76 15.86
CA LEU A 19 5.58 -2.99 16.55
C LEU A 19 6.34 -2.73 17.86
N LEU A 20 6.88 -1.52 18.03
CA LEU A 20 7.51 -1.08 19.28
C LEU A 20 6.47 -0.51 20.27
N GLY A 21 5.18 -0.59 19.95
CA GLY A 21 4.10 -0.16 20.84
C GLY A 21 3.96 1.37 20.95
N ALA A 22 4.39 2.14 19.96
CA ALA A 22 4.29 3.59 19.99
C ALA A 22 2.80 4.03 20.01
N PRO A 23 2.37 4.81 21.03
CA PRO A 23 0.96 5.23 21.16
C PRO A 23 0.42 6.00 19.95
N SER A 24 1.29 6.70 19.23
CA SER A 24 0.95 7.45 18.02
C SER A 24 0.53 6.57 16.84
N HIS A 25 0.59 5.24 16.96
CA HIS A 25 0.22 4.26 15.93
C HIS A 25 -0.92 3.34 16.36
N THR A 26 -1.49 3.52 17.55
CA THR A 26 -2.52 2.61 18.10
C THR A 26 -3.75 2.51 17.19
N GLU A 27 -4.24 3.63 16.67
CA GLU A 27 -5.40 3.62 15.76
C GLU A 27 -5.10 2.85 14.47
N MET A 28 -3.90 3.00 13.92
CA MET A 28 -3.43 2.28 12.74
C MET A 28 -3.36 0.77 13.01
N VAL A 29 -2.74 0.36 14.12
CA VAL A 29 -2.63 -1.05 14.51
C VAL A 29 -4.01 -1.68 14.60
N ASN A 30 -4.95 -1.04 15.32
CA ASN A 30 -6.32 -1.50 15.45
C ASN A 30 -7.05 -1.61 14.09
N ALA A 31 -6.81 -0.66 13.18
CA ALA A 31 -7.39 -0.68 11.84
C ALA A 31 -6.83 -1.84 11.01
N LEU A 32 -5.53 -2.10 11.05
CA LEU A 32 -4.89 -3.24 10.36
C LEU A 32 -5.42 -4.58 10.89
N GLU A 33 -5.54 -4.74 12.21
CA GLU A 33 -6.13 -5.94 12.81
C GLU A 33 -7.60 -6.13 12.40
N LYS A 34 -8.38 -5.03 12.35
CA LYS A 34 -9.76 -5.06 11.89
C LYS A 34 -9.87 -5.53 10.44
N LEU A 35 -9.04 -4.98 9.55
CA LEU A 35 -8.98 -5.39 8.14
C LEU A 35 -8.62 -6.87 7.99
N ALA A 36 -7.62 -7.36 8.75
CA ALA A 36 -7.25 -8.77 8.72
C ALA A 36 -8.40 -9.69 9.14
N LYS A 37 -9.16 -9.29 10.18
CA LYS A 37 -10.31 -10.05 10.70
C LYS A 37 -11.55 -9.97 9.79
N SER A 38 -11.61 -9.02 8.85
CA SER A 38 -12.77 -8.84 7.94
C SER A 38 -12.78 -9.79 6.75
N ILE A 39 -11.71 -10.52 6.53
CA ILE A 39 -11.53 -11.44 5.41
C ILE A 39 -11.16 -12.85 5.88
N GLU A 40 -11.40 -13.84 5.03
CA GLU A 40 -10.80 -15.16 5.21
C GLU A 40 -9.28 -15.07 5.03
N LYS A 41 -8.54 -15.91 5.73
CA LYS A 41 -7.08 -16.00 5.59
C LYS A 41 -6.71 -16.19 4.11
N PRO A 42 -5.96 -15.25 3.51
CA PRO A 42 -5.62 -15.34 2.09
C PRO A 42 -4.65 -16.51 1.81
N SER A 43 -4.73 -17.03 0.60
CA SER A 43 -3.81 -18.09 0.12
C SER A 43 -2.45 -17.53 -0.30
N ALA A 44 -2.38 -16.24 -0.64
CA ALA A 44 -1.15 -15.49 -0.88
C ALA A 44 -1.40 -13.98 -0.76
N ILE A 45 -0.33 -13.21 -0.62
CA ILE A 45 -0.37 -11.74 -0.57
C ILE A 45 0.53 -11.18 -1.67
N LEU A 46 -0.02 -10.26 -2.49
CA LEU A 46 0.75 -9.37 -3.36
C LEU A 46 0.76 -7.99 -2.73
N LEU A 47 1.94 -7.47 -2.39
CA LEU A 47 2.08 -6.18 -1.74
C LEU A 47 2.87 -5.20 -2.61
N ILE A 48 2.30 -4.03 -2.85
CA ILE A 48 2.95 -2.91 -3.55
C ILE A 48 3.52 -1.99 -2.47
N SER A 49 4.85 -1.84 -2.42
CA SER A 49 5.52 -1.05 -1.39
C SER A 49 5.95 0.32 -1.89
N ALA A 50 5.62 1.35 -1.11
CA ALA A 50 6.13 2.70 -1.31
C ALA A 50 7.66 2.83 -1.10
N HIS A 51 8.29 1.83 -0.46
CA HIS A 51 9.72 1.81 -0.17
C HIS A 51 10.57 1.12 -1.23
N TRP A 52 9.97 0.78 -2.37
CA TRP A 52 10.69 0.15 -3.46
C TRP A 52 10.35 0.79 -4.80
N GLU A 53 11.29 1.55 -5.34
CA GLU A 53 11.19 2.19 -6.65
C GLU A 53 12.25 1.62 -7.59
N GLU A 54 11.83 1.17 -8.78
CA GLU A 54 12.71 0.65 -9.84
C GLU A 54 12.44 1.33 -11.18
N ALA A 55 13.37 1.21 -12.10
CA ALA A 55 13.22 1.80 -13.44
C ALA A 55 11.91 1.33 -14.12
N VAL A 56 11.58 0.06 -13.94
CA VAL A 56 10.32 -0.58 -14.35
C VAL A 56 9.74 -1.36 -13.16
N PRO A 57 8.42 -1.60 -13.13
CA PRO A 57 7.81 -2.45 -12.10
C PRO A 57 8.57 -3.77 -11.95
N THR A 58 9.09 -4.02 -10.77
CA THR A 58 9.93 -5.19 -10.47
C THR A 58 9.26 -6.04 -9.39
N ILE A 59 9.32 -7.35 -9.53
CA ILE A 59 8.58 -8.30 -8.69
C ILE A 59 9.58 -9.19 -7.96
N THR A 60 9.47 -9.33 -6.64
CA THR A 60 10.28 -10.31 -5.89
C THR A 60 9.91 -11.73 -6.30
N SER A 61 10.91 -12.59 -6.56
CA SER A 61 10.70 -13.95 -7.06
C SER A 61 11.47 -15.02 -6.28
N SER A 62 12.12 -14.68 -5.18
CA SER A 62 12.74 -15.66 -4.27
C SER A 62 11.69 -16.52 -3.58
N GLU A 63 12.00 -17.79 -3.29
CA GLU A 63 11.20 -18.65 -2.40
C GLU A 63 11.42 -18.32 -0.92
N ILE A 64 12.61 -17.81 -0.57
CA ILE A 64 13.04 -17.50 0.80
C ILE A 64 13.62 -16.09 0.82
N PRO A 65 12.77 -15.04 0.74
CA PRO A 65 13.23 -13.66 0.78
C PRO A 65 13.68 -13.30 2.20
N GLU A 66 14.80 -12.58 2.31
CA GLU A 66 15.23 -11.98 3.57
C GLU A 66 14.44 -10.70 3.89
N LEU A 67 14.56 -10.18 5.12
CA LEU A 67 14.03 -8.86 5.47
C LEU A 67 15.08 -7.77 5.25
N ILE A 68 14.63 -6.61 4.76
CA ILE A 68 15.43 -5.40 4.62
C ILE A 68 14.97 -4.40 5.68
N TYR A 69 15.85 -4.12 6.65
CA TYR A 69 15.62 -3.09 7.67
C TYR A 69 16.04 -1.72 7.10
N ASP A 70 15.20 -1.19 6.20
CA ASP A 70 15.43 0.05 5.45
C ASP A 70 15.11 1.33 6.25
N TYR A 71 15.28 1.27 7.56
CA TYR A 71 15.14 2.38 8.50
C TYR A 71 16.37 2.52 9.38
N THR A 72 16.58 3.69 9.97
CA THR A 72 17.72 3.99 10.83
C THR A 72 17.31 4.80 12.06
N GLY A 73 18.14 4.76 13.10
CA GLY A 73 17.94 5.58 14.31
C GLY A 73 16.93 5.00 15.31
N PHE A 74 16.56 3.73 15.18
CA PHE A 74 15.67 3.03 16.11
C PHE A 74 16.46 2.18 17.11
N PRO A 75 15.84 1.77 18.26
CA PRO A 75 16.44 0.85 19.19
C PRO A 75 16.85 -0.47 18.53
N GLU A 76 17.86 -1.14 19.07
CA GLU A 76 18.40 -2.39 18.52
C GLU A 76 17.33 -3.47 18.29
N ALA A 77 16.34 -3.57 19.20
CA ALA A 77 15.22 -4.50 19.06
C ALA A 77 14.47 -4.37 17.74
N ALA A 78 14.45 -3.20 17.12
CA ALA A 78 13.82 -2.96 15.82
C ALA A 78 14.52 -3.72 14.68
N TYR A 79 15.81 -3.96 14.80
CA TYR A 79 16.61 -4.67 13.78
C TYR A 79 16.62 -6.19 13.99
N HIS A 80 15.88 -6.69 14.97
CA HIS A 80 15.69 -8.12 15.27
C HIS A 80 14.24 -8.58 15.06
N ILE A 81 13.40 -7.72 14.49
CA ILE A 81 12.03 -8.10 14.12
C ILE A 81 12.10 -9.22 13.09
N GLN A 82 11.36 -10.32 13.35
CA GLN A 82 11.29 -11.49 12.47
C GLN A 82 9.92 -11.57 11.82
N TYR A 83 9.88 -11.84 10.53
CA TYR A 83 8.68 -12.18 9.77
C TYR A 83 9.05 -13.18 8.66
N PRO A 84 9.25 -14.46 8.99
CA PRO A 84 9.83 -15.46 8.08
C PRO A 84 8.80 -16.05 7.12
N CYS A 85 8.04 -15.22 6.41
CA CYS A 85 7.10 -15.70 5.42
C CYS A 85 7.83 -16.16 4.15
N ALA A 86 7.30 -17.21 3.51
CA ALA A 86 7.81 -17.68 2.23
C ALA A 86 7.50 -16.66 1.11
N GLY A 87 8.34 -16.63 0.08
CA GLY A 87 7.99 -16.02 -1.19
C GLY A 87 7.12 -16.95 -2.05
N SER A 88 6.61 -16.43 -3.17
CA SER A 88 5.80 -17.19 -4.12
C SER A 88 6.26 -16.97 -5.56
N PRO A 89 7.27 -17.69 -6.07
CA PRO A 89 7.68 -17.60 -7.47
C PRO A 89 6.54 -17.81 -8.44
N LYS A 90 5.58 -18.68 -8.10
CA LYS A 90 4.38 -18.93 -8.91
C LYS A 90 3.55 -17.65 -9.05
N LEU A 91 3.26 -16.96 -7.96
CA LEU A 91 2.50 -15.70 -8.00
C LEU A 91 3.31 -14.61 -8.72
N ALA A 92 4.62 -14.52 -8.45
CA ALA A 92 5.51 -13.57 -9.11
C ALA A 92 5.47 -13.72 -10.65
N PHE A 93 5.54 -14.95 -11.13
CA PHE A 93 5.44 -15.24 -12.57
C PHE A 93 4.06 -14.89 -13.16
N GLN A 94 2.97 -15.11 -12.41
CA GLN A 94 1.64 -14.72 -12.86
C GLN A 94 1.48 -13.19 -12.92
N VAL A 95 2.04 -12.46 -11.94
CA VAL A 95 2.09 -10.97 -11.96
C VAL A 95 2.88 -10.50 -13.17
N ALA A 96 4.07 -11.05 -13.42
CA ALA A 96 4.88 -10.73 -14.59
C ALA A 96 4.11 -10.98 -15.90
N THR A 97 3.42 -12.11 -16.00
CA THR A 97 2.60 -12.45 -17.17
C THR A 97 1.47 -11.43 -17.39
N ALA A 98 0.79 -11.01 -16.32
CA ALA A 98 -0.28 -10.01 -16.40
C ALA A 98 0.25 -8.65 -16.89
N LEU A 99 1.41 -8.21 -16.40
CA LEU A 99 2.07 -6.98 -16.84
C LEU A 99 2.50 -7.08 -18.32
N ALA A 100 3.10 -8.21 -18.72
CA ALA A 100 3.50 -8.46 -20.10
C ALA A 100 2.31 -8.40 -21.07
N GLN A 101 1.18 -9.04 -20.73
CA GLN A 101 -0.04 -9.03 -21.54
C GLN A 101 -0.61 -7.62 -21.71
N ALA A 102 -0.41 -6.74 -20.73
CA ALA A 102 -0.79 -5.34 -20.80
C ALA A 102 0.24 -4.44 -21.50
N GLY A 103 1.36 -5.00 -21.97
CA GLY A 103 2.44 -4.25 -22.61
C GLY A 103 3.25 -3.41 -21.62
N ILE A 104 3.22 -3.72 -20.33
CA ILE A 104 3.98 -3.03 -19.29
C ILE A 104 5.33 -3.74 -19.12
N GLU A 105 6.42 -3.01 -19.41
CA GLU A 105 7.77 -3.49 -19.15
C GLU A 105 7.95 -3.77 -17.66
N HIS A 106 8.59 -4.89 -17.31
CA HIS A 106 8.75 -5.33 -15.92
C HIS A 106 9.97 -6.23 -15.77
N GLN A 107 10.37 -6.49 -14.52
CA GLN A 107 11.47 -7.38 -14.16
C GLN A 107 11.10 -8.30 -12.99
N LEU A 108 11.79 -9.43 -12.89
CA LEU A 108 11.79 -10.32 -11.72
C LEU A 108 13.11 -10.13 -10.98
N ASP A 109 13.04 -10.03 -9.65
CA ASP A 109 14.20 -9.98 -8.77
C ASP A 109 14.14 -11.14 -7.76
N ALA A 110 15.08 -12.07 -7.87
CA ALA A 110 15.20 -13.22 -6.98
C ALA A 110 16.13 -12.95 -5.78
N GLN A 111 16.72 -11.75 -5.66
CA GLN A 111 17.68 -11.42 -4.61
C GLN A 111 17.13 -10.41 -3.61
N ARG A 112 16.24 -9.52 -4.07
CA ARG A 112 15.67 -8.52 -3.18
C ARG A 112 14.82 -9.18 -2.09
N GLY A 113 15.07 -8.73 -0.86
CA GLY A 113 14.26 -9.07 0.31
C GLY A 113 13.02 -8.18 0.47
N PHE A 114 12.28 -8.35 1.57
CA PHE A 114 11.08 -7.60 1.90
C PHE A 114 11.40 -6.41 2.81
N ASP A 115 11.00 -5.20 2.39
CA ASP A 115 11.20 -3.96 3.16
C ASP A 115 10.16 -3.79 4.29
N HIS A 116 10.35 -2.75 5.13
CA HIS A 116 9.48 -2.52 6.28
C HIS A 116 8.04 -2.14 5.89
N GLY A 117 7.83 -1.55 4.73
CA GLY A 117 6.49 -1.30 4.19
C GLY A 117 5.69 -2.59 4.00
N MET A 118 6.38 -3.72 3.93
CA MET A 118 5.78 -5.05 3.85
C MET A 118 5.73 -5.73 5.21
N PHE A 119 6.86 -5.98 5.89
CA PHE A 119 6.85 -6.87 7.04
C PHE A 119 6.25 -6.24 8.31
N ILE A 120 6.26 -4.91 8.47
CA ILE A 120 5.64 -4.27 9.63
C ILE A 120 4.11 -4.44 9.63
N PRO A 121 3.37 -4.00 8.59
CA PRO A 121 1.92 -4.19 8.58
C PRO A 121 1.50 -5.66 8.54
N LEU A 122 2.24 -6.52 7.82
CA LEU A 122 1.87 -7.94 7.76
C LEU A 122 2.10 -8.66 9.09
N LYS A 123 3.11 -8.29 9.87
CA LYS A 123 3.29 -8.84 11.23
C LYS A 123 2.15 -8.47 12.18
N ILE A 124 1.49 -7.33 11.95
CA ILE A 124 0.29 -6.94 12.71
C ILE A 124 -0.93 -7.72 12.21
N MET A 125 -1.11 -7.79 10.89
CA MET A 125 -2.29 -8.40 10.26
C MET A 125 -2.29 -9.93 10.33
N PHE A 126 -1.13 -10.54 10.10
CA PHE A 126 -0.93 -11.99 9.97
C PHE A 126 0.33 -12.43 10.72
N PRO A 127 0.33 -12.41 12.06
CA PRO A 127 1.54 -12.60 12.88
C PRO A 127 2.22 -13.96 12.72
N ASP A 128 1.49 -14.98 12.25
CA ASP A 128 2.02 -16.34 12.08
C ASP A 128 3.00 -16.46 10.92
N ALA A 129 3.08 -15.46 10.01
CA ALA A 129 3.98 -15.41 8.86
C ALA A 129 3.90 -16.66 7.93
N ASP A 130 2.73 -17.28 7.84
CA ASP A 130 2.52 -18.55 7.13
C ASP A 130 1.80 -18.38 5.78
N ILE A 131 1.61 -17.14 5.34
CA ILE A 131 1.02 -16.79 4.04
C ILE A 131 2.17 -16.41 3.09
N PRO A 132 2.31 -17.07 1.92
CA PRO A 132 3.35 -16.72 0.97
C PRO A 132 3.11 -15.32 0.37
N CYS A 133 4.18 -14.56 0.22
CA CYS A 133 4.14 -13.16 -0.17
C CYS A 133 4.97 -12.86 -1.42
N VAL A 134 4.52 -11.88 -2.18
CA VAL A 134 5.27 -11.26 -3.29
C VAL A 134 5.21 -9.76 -3.12
N GLN A 135 6.32 -9.08 -3.31
CA GLN A 135 6.39 -7.63 -3.31
C GLN A 135 6.57 -7.12 -4.74
N LEU A 136 5.84 -6.05 -5.07
CA LEU A 136 5.91 -5.33 -6.35
C LEU A 136 6.41 -3.92 -6.10
N SER A 137 7.42 -3.47 -6.85
CA SER A 137 7.92 -2.12 -6.78
C SER A 137 6.98 -1.12 -7.46
N LEU A 138 7.16 0.15 -7.11
CA LEU A 138 6.73 1.27 -7.92
C LEU A 138 7.65 1.42 -9.14
N ALA A 139 7.14 2.02 -10.21
CA ALA A 139 7.98 2.55 -11.27
C ALA A 139 8.57 3.90 -10.84
N LYS A 140 9.87 4.09 -10.98
CA LYS A 140 10.61 5.29 -10.54
C LYS A 140 10.12 6.60 -11.17
N SER A 141 9.41 6.53 -12.29
CA SER A 141 8.75 7.70 -12.88
C SER A 141 7.64 8.26 -11.99
N LEU A 142 7.09 7.44 -11.10
CA LEU A 142 5.94 7.73 -10.22
C LEU A 142 4.72 8.30 -10.98
N GLU A 143 4.61 8.01 -12.29
CA GLU A 143 3.49 8.45 -13.10
C GLU A 143 2.18 7.81 -12.63
N PRO A 144 1.18 8.60 -12.21
CA PRO A 144 -0.07 8.07 -11.67
C PRO A 144 -0.83 7.18 -12.67
N SER A 145 -0.82 7.56 -13.96
CA SER A 145 -1.45 6.79 -15.03
C SER A 145 -0.82 5.42 -15.22
N LEU A 146 0.51 5.31 -15.10
CA LEU A 146 1.21 4.03 -15.16
C LEU A 146 0.82 3.12 -13.99
N HIS A 147 0.82 3.66 -12.75
CA HIS A 147 0.46 2.88 -11.56
C HIS A 147 -1.00 2.42 -11.58
N LEU A 148 -1.90 3.25 -12.10
CA LEU A 148 -3.28 2.86 -12.33
C LEU A 148 -3.38 1.72 -13.38
N ASN A 149 -2.60 1.79 -14.46
CA ASN A 149 -2.56 0.76 -15.50
C ASN A 149 -1.91 -0.55 -15.00
N ILE A 150 -0.91 -0.48 -14.11
CA ILE A 150 -0.39 -1.66 -13.40
C ILE A 150 -1.55 -2.36 -12.67
N GLY A 151 -2.34 -1.62 -11.90
CA GLY A 151 -3.51 -2.16 -11.21
C GLY A 151 -4.52 -2.80 -12.18
N LYS A 152 -4.83 -2.13 -13.30
CA LYS A 152 -5.71 -2.69 -14.33
C LYS A 152 -5.17 -3.98 -14.94
N ALA A 153 -3.86 -4.07 -15.19
CA ALA A 153 -3.23 -5.29 -15.69
C ALA A 153 -3.42 -6.47 -14.73
N LEU A 154 -3.31 -6.21 -13.42
CA LEU A 154 -3.51 -7.21 -12.38
C LEU A 154 -4.95 -7.75 -12.30
N GLN A 155 -5.93 -7.15 -12.96
CA GLN A 155 -7.29 -7.70 -13.03
C GLN A 155 -7.34 -9.06 -13.72
N SER A 156 -6.38 -9.33 -14.62
CA SER A 156 -6.27 -10.59 -15.34
C SER A 156 -5.68 -11.75 -14.50
N LEU A 157 -5.20 -11.50 -13.28
CA LEU A 157 -4.67 -12.55 -12.42
C LEU A 157 -5.74 -13.57 -12.06
N GLU A 158 -5.47 -14.83 -12.37
CA GLU A 158 -6.27 -15.98 -11.94
C GLU A 158 -5.63 -16.63 -10.71
N TYR A 159 -5.83 -16.03 -9.54
CA TYR A 159 -5.34 -16.53 -8.27
C TYR A 159 -6.47 -16.56 -7.25
N ASP A 160 -6.77 -17.72 -6.70
CA ASP A 160 -7.88 -17.87 -5.76
C ASP A 160 -7.51 -17.32 -4.37
N ASN A 161 -8.43 -16.58 -3.77
CA ASN A 161 -8.30 -15.97 -2.44
C ASN A 161 -6.99 -15.17 -2.27
N LEU A 162 -6.69 -14.30 -3.27
CA LEU A 162 -5.54 -13.40 -3.23
C LEU A 162 -5.89 -12.13 -2.44
N LEU A 163 -5.02 -11.73 -1.52
CA LEU A 163 -5.03 -10.39 -0.94
C LEU A 163 -4.01 -9.51 -1.66
N VAL A 164 -4.45 -8.37 -2.17
CA VAL A 164 -3.55 -7.34 -2.74
C VAL A 164 -3.51 -6.16 -1.80
N ILE A 165 -2.31 -5.74 -1.41
CA ILE A 165 -2.10 -4.62 -0.48
C ILE A 165 -1.26 -3.54 -1.14
N GLY A 166 -1.77 -2.32 -1.20
CA GLY A 166 -0.97 -1.12 -1.42
C GLY A 166 -0.50 -0.57 -0.08
N SER A 167 0.77 -0.69 0.20
CA SER A 167 1.40 -0.22 1.43
C SER A 167 2.06 1.13 1.20
N GLY A 168 1.45 2.17 1.75
CA GLY A 168 1.89 3.54 1.61
C GLY A 168 1.37 4.43 2.72
N PHE A 169 0.90 5.62 2.36
CA PHE A 169 0.24 6.58 3.25
C PHE A 169 -0.65 7.51 2.43
N SER A 170 -1.80 7.92 2.97
CA SER A 170 -2.63 8.99 2.38
C SER A 170 -2.08 10.39 2.69
N PHE A 171 -1.23 10.52 3.70
CA PHE A 171 -0.49 11.74 4.04
C PHE A 171 0.97 11.39 4.32
N HIS A 172 1.91 11.94 3.57
CA HIS A 172 3.34 11.68 3.78
C HIS A 172 4.16 12.97 3.61
N ASN A 173 4.23 13.76 4.68
CA ASN A 173 5.12 14.91 4.80
C ASN A 173 5.91 14.80 6.10
N MET A 174 7.17 14.37 6.00
CA MET A 174 8.04 14.12 7.15
C MET A 174 8.18 15.36 8.06
N ARG A 175 8.24 16.57 7.50
CA ARG A 175 8.36 17.79 8.31
C ARG A 175 7.07 18.05 9.10
N ALA A 176 5.93 17.80 8.47
CA ALA A 176 4.62 18.02 9.06
C ALA A 176 4.27 16.99 10.15
N PHE A 177 4.79 15.77 10.10
CA PHE A 177 4.60 14.79 11.17
C PHE A 177 5.16 15.27 12.52
N PHE A 178 6.20 16.08 12.51
CA PHE A 178 6.85 16.60 13.73
C PHE A 178 6.37 17.99 14.14
N SER A 179 5.49 18.65 13.38
CA SER A 179 4.88 19.94 13.74
C SER A 179 3.60 19.71 14.55
N GLN A 180 3.74 19.45 15.86
CA GLN A 180 2.59 19.25 16.74
C GLN A 180 1.87 20.55 17.05
N GLY A 181 0.52 20.52 17.02
CA GLY A 181 -0.32 21.68 17.36
C GLY A 181 -0.36 22.79 16.30
N ASP A 182 0.21 22.57 15.13
CA ASP A 182 0.13 23.50 14.02
C ASP A 182 -1.22 23.35 13.29
N ARG A 183 -2.12 24.31 13.57
CA ARG A 183 -3.48 24.32 13.04
C ARG A 183 -3.51 24.41 11.51
N GLU A 184 -2.59 25.15 10.90
CA GLU A 184 -2.52 25.29 9.44
C GLU A 184 -2.16 23.94 8.79
N VAL A 185 -1.26 23.17 9.41
CA VAL A 185 -0.90 21.82 8.96
C VAL A 185 -2.09 20.88 9.06
N ASP A 186 -2.86 20.94 10.17
CA ASP A 186 -4.06 20.14 10.37
C ASP A 186 -5.14 20.45 9.32
N GLU A 187 -5.37 21.74 9.03
CA GLU A 187 -6.33 22.18 8.02
C GLU A 187 -5.94 21.70 6.62
N LYS A 188 -4.67 21.77 6.25
CA LYS A 188 -4.15 21.27 4.96
C LYS A 188 -4.29 19.74 4.84
N ASN A 189 -3.90 19.01 5.88
CA ASN A 189 -4.05 17.57 5.93
C ASN A 189 -5.52 17.16 5.77
N LEU A 190 -6.41 17.75 6.58
CA LEU A 190 -7.83 17.44 6.53
C LEU A 190 -8.48 17.76 5.18
N ALA A 191 -8.09 18.85 4.53
CA ALA A 191 -8.61 19.22 3.22
C ALA A 191 -8.23 18.19 2.15
N PHE A 192 -6.99 17.73 2.14
CA PHE A 192 -6.53 16.67 1.24
C PHE A 192 -7.21 15.32 1.52
N GLU A 193 -7.28 14.89 2.79
CA GLU A 193 -7.96 13.66 3.19
C GLU A 193 -9.45 13.67 2.82
N THR A 194 -10.12 14.82 2.96
CA THR A 194 -11.53 14.96 2.57
C THR A 194 -11.71 14.77 1.06
N TRP A 195 -10.84 15.38 0.25
CA TRP A 195 -10.84 15.19 -1.19
C TRP A 195 -10.54 13.73 -1.57
N LEU A 196 -9.58 13.10 -0.89
CA LEU A 196 -9.17 11.71 -1.17
C LEU A 196 -10.32 10.75 -0.86
N ARG A 197 -10.98 10.91 0.30
CA ARG A 197 -12.16 10.12 0.68
C ARG A 197 -13.30 10.27 -0.31
N ASP A 198 -13.62 11.51 -0.70
CA ASP A 198 -14.65 11.75 -1.72
C ASP A 198 -14.26 11.09 -3.06
N THR A 199 -13.01 11.20 -3.46
CA THR A 199 -12.53 10.59 -4.70
C THR A 199 -12.62 9.07 -4.67
N VAL A 200 -12.16 8.43 -3.60
CA VAL A 200 -12.00 6.96 -3.57
C VAL A 200 -13.29 6.25 -3.15
N SER A 201 -14.10 6.84 -2.25
CA SER A 201 -15.26 6.14 -1.66
C SER A 201 -16.62 6.63 -2.13
N ASN A 202 -16.72 7.77 -2.83
CA ASN A 202 -18.01 8.31 -3.28
C ASN A 202 -18.61 7.46 -4.40
N LYS A 203 -19.68 6.73 -4.08
CA LYS A 203 -20.37 5.81 -5.00
C LYS A 203 -21.16 6.53 -6.12
N THR A 204 -21.31 7.86 -6.04
CA THR A 204 -21.98 8.64 -7.09
C THR A 204 -21.04 9.11 -8.20
N LEU A 205 -19.73 9.06 -7.99
CA LEU A 205 -18.75 9.32 -9.04
C LEU A 205 -18.67 8.12 -9.99
N ASP A 206 -18.69 8.40 -11.29
CA ASP A 206 -18.37 7.38 -12.28
C ASP A 206 -16.85 7.09 -12.30
N GLU A 207 -16.46 5.96 -12.86
CA GLU A 207 -15.07 5.51 -12.80
C GLU A 207 -14.15 6.31 -13.75
N THR A 208 -14.70 7.00 -14.74
CA THR A 208 -13.93 7.91 -15.61
C THR A 208 -13.50 9.14 -14.81
N GLU A 209 -14.44 9.77 -14.11
CA GLU A 209 -14.16 10.92 -13.24
C GLU A 209 -13.22 10.54 -12.09
N ARG A 210 -13.47 9.39 -11.43
CA ARG A 210 -12.61 8.89 -10.35
C ARG A 210 -11.17 8.66 -10.82
N SER A 211 -11.00 7.98 -11.97
CA SER A 211 -9.69 7.76 -12.59
C SER A 211 -9.02 9.09 -12.93
N SER A 212 -9.77 10.04 -13.51
CA SER A 212 -9.27 11.36 -13.86
C SER A 212 -8.77 12.12 -12.63
N ARG A 213 -9.53 12.11 -11.52
CA ARG A 213 -9.11 12.74 -10.26
C ARG A 213 -7.85 12.12 -9.71
N LEU A 214 -7.75 10.79 -9.68
CA LEU A 214 -6.55 10.10 -9.18
C LEU A 214 -5.33 10.37 -10.05
N VAL A 215 -5.46 10.35 -11.37
CA VAL A 215 -4.35 10.70 -12.29
C VAL A 215 -3.90 12.15 -12.08
N ASN A 216 -4.83 13.06 -11.83
CA ASN A 216 -4.56 14.48 -11.61
C ASN A 216 -4.49 14.86 -10.12
N TRP A 217 -4.17 13.94 -9.24
CA TRP A 217 -4.17 14.10 -7.78
C TRP A 217 -3.40 15.34 -7.30
N SER A 218 -2.38 15.76 -8.02
CA SER A 218 -1.56 16.94 -7.68
C SER A 218 -2.34 18.26 -7.73
N HIS A 219 -3.53 18.27 -8.34
CA HIS A 219 -4.45 19.42 -8.33
C HIS A 219 -5.42 19.42 -7.14
N ALA A 220 -5.40 18.39 -6.32
CA ALA A 220 -6.21 18.32 -5.10
C ALA A 220 -5.79 19.40 -4.08
N PRO A 221 -6.69 19.78 -3.15
CA PRO A 221 -6.35 20.74 -2.11
C PRO A 221 -5.10 20.34 -1.34
N HIS A 222 -4.07 21.18 -1.34
CA HIS A 222 -2.81 20.99 -0.62
C HIS A 222 -2.06 19.69 -0.95
N ALA A 223 -2.29 19.11 -2.12
CA ALA A 223 -1.70 17.83 -2.56
C ALA A 223 -0.19 17.76 -2.37
N ARG A 224 0.54 18.75 -2.90
CA ARG A 224 2.01 18.80 -2.80
C ARG A 224 2.53 19.21 -1.42
N PHE A 225 1.69 19.71 -0.56
CA PHE A 225 2.02 19.85 0.86
C PHE A 225 1.90 18.49 1.56
N CYS A 226 0.83 17.73 1.29
CA CYS A 226 0.59 16.42 1.91
C CYS A 226 1.55 15.35 1.36
N HIS A 227 1.88 15.44 0.09
CA HIS A 227 2.84 14.59 -0.61
C HIS A 227 3.86 15.44 -1.38
N PRO A 228 4.93 15.94 -0.71
CA PRO A 228 6.04 16.61 -1.41
C PRO A 228 6.67 15.71 -2.49
N HIS A 229 6.71 14.42 -2.24
CA HIS A 229 7.02 13.32 -3.14
C HIS A 229 5.86 12.31 -3.12
N GLU A 230 5.54 11.68 -4.23
CA GLU A 230 4.30 10.91 -4.40
C GLU A 230 4.39 9.42 -4.10
N GLU A 231 5.54 8.88 -3.76
CA GLU A 231 5.80 7.45 -3.60
C GLU A 231 4.80 6.76 -2.67
N HIS A 232 4.44 7.41 -1.54
CA HIS A 232 3.52 6.82 -0.58
C HIS A 232 2.05 6.83 -1.03
N LEU A 233 1.72 7.63 -2.04
CA LEU A 233 0.37 7.67 -2.62
C LEU A 233 0.20 6.69 -3.80
N MET A 234 1.28 6.36 -4.51
CA MET A 234 1.21 5.52 -5.72
C MET A 234 0.67 4.11 -5.47
N PRO A 235 0.89 3.43 -4.33
CA PRO A 235 0.24 2.15 -4.05
C PRO A 235 -1.29 2.22 -4.09
N LEU A 236 -1.91 3.36 -3.73
CA LEU A 236 -3.35 3.56 -3.87
C LEU A 236 -3.80 3.50 -5.34
N HIS A 237 -3.02 4.09 -6.27
CA HIS A 237 -3.34 4.07 -7.69
C HIS A 237 -3.36 2.64 -8.24
N VAL A 238 -2.43 1.78 -7.79
CA VAL A 238 -2.42 0.36 -8.17
C VAL A 238 -3.64 -0.35 -7.58
N CYS A 239 -3.96 -0.14 -6.30
CA CYS A 239 -5.14 -0.72 -5.66
C CYS A 239 -6.43 -0.33 -6.37
N TYR A 240 -6.62 0.96 -6.64
CA TYR A 240 -7.80 1.45 -7.36
C TYR A 240 -7.85 0.90 -8.79
N GLY A 241 -6.73 0.90 -9.51
CA GLY A 241 -6.69 0.34 -10.87
C GLY A 241 -7.12 -1.13 -10.92
N LEU A 242 -6.75 -1.91 -9.90
CA LEU A 242 -7.17 -3.31 -9.75
C LEU A 242 -8.66 -3.42 -9.38
N ALA A 243 -9.13 -2.63 -8.42
CA ALA A 243 -10.50 -2.67 -7.93
C ALA A 243 -11.49 -2.11 -8.97
N ASN A 244 -11.14 -1.04 -9.65
CA ASN A 244 -11.90 -0.31 -10.66
C ASN A 244 -13.34 0.01 -10.22
N SER A 245 -13.47 0.45 -8.98
CA SER A 245 -14.76 0.83 -8.35
C SER A 245 -14.50 1.70 -7.12
N ALA A 246 -15.54 2.37 -6.62
CA ALA A 246 -15.50 3.00 -5.30
C ALA A 246 -15.09 1.98 -4.22
N ALA A 247 -14.37 2.43 -3.20
CA ALA A 247 -14.05 1.59 -2.04
C ALA A 247 -15.32 1.19 -1.29
N ASP A 248 -15.33 -0.05 -0.79
CA ASP A 248 -16.44 -0.58 0.00
C ASP A 248 -16.38 -0.09 1.44
N GLU A 249 -15.17 0.08 1.97
CA GLU A 249 -14.91 0.57 3.32
C GLU A 249 -13.74 1.58 3.32
N GLN A 250 -13.86 2.59 4.17
CA GLN A 250 -12.77 3.49 4.55
C GLN A 250 -12.55 3.43 6.06
N LEU A 251 -11.30 3.55 6.50
CA LEU A 251 -10.92 3.63 7.89
C LEU A 251 -10.07 4.87 8.09
N ASP A 252 -10.62 5.82 8.83
CA ASP A 252 -9.92 7.05 9.20
C ASP A 252 -9.17 6.82 10.51
N VAL A 253 -7.88 7.12 10.51
CA VAL A 253 -6.98 6.91 11.65
C VAL A 253 -6.09 8.14 11.85
N LYS A 254 -5.54 8.27 13.03
CA LYS A 254 -4.45 9.22 13.28
C LYS A 254 -3.14 8.47 13.47
N ILE A 255 -2.13 8.91 12.72
CA ILE A 255 -0.77 8.40 12.79
C ILE A 255 0.16 9.60 12.98
N LEU A 256 0.99 9.59 14.03
CA LEU A 256 1.87 10.72 14.37
C LEU A 256 1.10 12.06 14.41
N ASN A 257 -0.12 12.04 14.95
CA ASN A 257 -1.07 13.16 15.06
C ASN A 257 -1.61 13.71 13.73
N ARG A 258 -1.44 13.03 12.61
CA ARG A 258 -2.01 13.40 11.30
C ARG A 258 -3.13 12.43 10.91
N TYR A 259 -4.17 12.99 10.28
CA TYR A 259 -5.23 12.18 9.69
C TYR A 259 -4.66 11.40 8.52
N SER A 260 -5.04 10.13 8.44
CA SER A 260 -4.72 9.23 7.36
C SER A 260 -5.91 8.30 7.10
N THR A 261 -6.17 7.98 5.85
CA THR A 261 -7.29 7.13 5.45
C THR A 261 -6.77 5.87 4.77
N MET A 262 -7.27 4.71 5.21
CA MET A 262 -7.09 3.42 4.54
C MET A 262 -8.36 3.05 3.80
N PHE A 263 -8.25 2.28 2.74
CA PHE A 263 -9.37 1.87 1.90
C PHE A 263 -9.39 0.37 1.68
N ALA A 264 -10.58 -0.22 1.62
CA ALA A 264 -10.76 -1.63 1.32
C ALA A 264 -11.82 -1.84 0.22
N TRP A 265 -11.53 -2.81 -0.65
CA TRP A 265 -12.43 -3.34 -1.68
C TRP A 265 -12.54 -4.85 -1.48
N TYR A 266 -13.76 -5.33 -1.33
CA TYR A 266 -14.07 -6.74 -1.12
C TYR A 266 -14.64 -7.33 -2.43
N LYS A 267 -13.92 -8.28 -3.07
CA LYS A 267 -14.27 -8.82 -4.40
C LYS A 267 -14.42 -10.35 -4.38
#